data_9aff680159a4c890fd103233c8004689
#
_entry.id   9aff680159a4c890fd103233c8004689
#
_cell.length_a   1.000
_cell.length_b   1.000
_cell.length_c   1.000
_cell.angle_alpha   90.00
_cell.angle_beta   90.00
_cell.angle_gamma   90.00
#
_symmetry.space_group_name_H-M   'P 1'
#
loop_
_entity.id
_entity.type
_entity.pdbx_description
1 polymer ?
#
loop_
_entity_poly.entity_id
_entity_poly.type
_entity_poly.pdbx_seq_one_letter_code
_entity_poly.pdbx_strand_id
1 'polypeptide(L)'
;MTNLAQGTPRVFTGALVRFALVVAGLVLAFMVASKVTVAKMDYLRAQNASNPTTFVTAADRERELKCLAQNIYYEAGYEPFEGKVAVAQVTLNRMESGKFPDDVCGVVFQKSAIYGNTICQFSWYCSQPALRKPTNPAAFNESMAVAKKVLLEGFRLDGLKDAMYYHADYVSPKWGKEKIATIGRHIFYSDNKARN
;
A
#
# COMPACT_ATOMS: atom_id res chain seq x y z
N MET A 1 69.74 54.02 -24.19
CA MET A 1 69.68 52.88 -23.19
C MET A 1 68.27 52.87 -22.64
N THR A 2 67.41 52.04 -23.16
CA THR A 2 66.00 52.00 -22.84
C THR A 2 65.78 50.69 -21.98
N ASN A 3 65.44 50.87 -20.70
CA ASN A 3 65.02 49.82 -19.81
C ASN A 3 63.55 49.47 -20.02
N LEU A 4 63.28 48.31 -20.60
CA LEU A 4 61.97 47.71 -20.67
C LEU A 4 61.70 46.98 -19.34
N ALA A 5 60.81 47.59 -18.52
CA ALA A 5 60.27 46.93 -17.32
C ALA A 5 59.28 45.83 -17.71
N GLN A 6 59.63 44.57 -17.47
CA GLN A 6 58.72 43.43 -17.61
C GLN A 6 57.79 43.42 -16.42
N GLY A 7 56.55 43.86 -16.62
CA GLY A 7 55.43 43.69 -15.69
C GLY A 7 54.90 42.26 -15.73
N THR A 8 55.10 41.48 -14.69
CA THR A 8 54.61 40.13 -14.58
C THR A 8 53.13 40.10 -14.25
N PRO A 9 52.28 39.32 -14.95
CA PRO A 9 50.84 39.22 -14.69
C PRO A 9 50.57 38.25 -13.50
N ARG A 10 50.79 38.71 -12.27
CA ARG A 10 50.54 37.90 -11.05
C ARG A 10 49.10 37.86 -10.57
N VAL A 11 48.20 38.65 -11.09
CA VAL A 11 46.82 38.78 -10.58
C VAL A 11 45.85 37.78 -11.21
N PHE A 12 46.09 37.36 -12.45
CA PHE A 12 45.20 36.43 -13.18
C PHE A 12 45.25 34.99 -12.71
N THR A 13 46.39 34.50 -12.17
CA THR A 13 46.57 33.13 -11.73
C THR A 13 45.76 32.81 -10.46
N GLY A 14 45.63 33.76 -9.54
CA GLY A 14 44.87 33.58 -8.31
C GLY A 14 43.35 33.44 -8.53
N ALA A 15 42.80 34.21 -9.48
CA ALA A 15 41.38 34.13 -9.81
C ALA A 15 41.00 32.79 -10.51
N LEU A 16 41.83 32.34 -11.42
CA LEU A 16 41.65 31.07 -12.13
C LEU A 16 41.74 29.87 -11.18
N VAL A 17 42.67 29.88 -10.22
CA VAL A 17 42.80 28.83 -9.20
C VAL A 17 41.58 28.80 -8.28
N ARG A 18 41.10 29.96 -7.83
CA ARG A 18 39.87 30.04 -7.01
C ARG A 18 38.64 29.51 -7.76
N PHE A 19 38.51 29.90 -9.03
CA PHE A 19 37.41 29.39 -9.88
C PHE A 19 37.47 27.88 -10.06
N ALA A 20 38.67 27.32 -10.33
CA ALA A 20 38.87 25.88 -10.48
C ALA A 20 38.52 25.13 -9.16
N LEU A 21 38.91 25.66 -8.00
CA LEU A 21 38.55 25.06 -6.71
C LEU A 21 37.04 25.09 -6.44
N VAL A 22 36.34 26.17 -6.77
CA VAL A 22 34.88 26.25 -6.64
C VAL A 22 34.21 25.22 -7.55
N VAL A 23 34.62 25.13 -8.81
CA VAL A 23 34.07 24.15 -9.76
C VAL A 23 34.32 22.73 -9.28
N ALA A 24 35.54 22.42 -8.81
CA ALA A 24 35.89 21.10 -8.25
C ALA A 24 35.02 20.78 -7.01
N GLY A 25 34.77 21.74 -6.14
CA GLY A 25 33.90 21.60 -4.97
C GLY A 25 32.44 21.31 -5.37
N LEU A 26 31.91 22.02 -6.38
CA LEU A 26 30.57 21.80 -6.89
C LEU A 26 30.42 20.43 -7.54
N VAL A 27 31.40 19.98 -8.33
CA VAL A 27 31.41 18.64 -8.94
C VAL A 27 31.45 17.56 -7.87
N LEU A 28 32.30 17.74 -6.84
CA LEU A 28 32.36 16.79 -5.73
C LEU A 28 31.04 16.72 -4.96
N ALA A 29 30.43 17.87 -4.66
CA ALA A 29 29.12 17.93 -4.00
C ALA A 29 28.02 17.25 -4.81
N PHE A 30 28.01 17.45 -6.13
CA PHE A 30 27.08 16.80 -7.05
C PHE A 30 27.29 15.28 -7.08
N MET A 31 28.54 14.81 -7.12
CA MET A 31 28.85 13.38 -7.08
C MET A 31 28.40 12.73 -5.74
N VAL A 32 28.61 13.40 -4.62
CA VAL A 32 28.15 12.90 -3.31
C VAL A 32 26.60 12.87 -3.27
N ALA A 33 25.95 13.94 -3.69
CA ALA A 33 24.50 13.99 -3.73
C ALA A 33 23.89 12.89 -4.63
N SER A 34 24.48 12.65 -5.79
CA SER A 34 24.02 11.59 -6.70
C SER A 34 24.19 10.19 -6.11
N LYS A 35 25.30 9.90 -5.40
CA LYS A 35 25.49 8.62 -4.70
C LYS A 35 24.51 8.42 -3.57
N VAL A 36 24.19 9.47 -2.80
CA VAL A 36 23.18 9.41 -1.70
C VAL A 36 21.79 9.13 -2.27
N THR A 37 21.41 9.77 -3.38
CA THR A 37 20.11 9.52 -4.02
C THR A 37 20.00 8.11 -4.57
N VAL A 38 21.04 7.58 -5.23
CA VAL A 38 21.08 6.19 -5.73
C VAL A 38 20.96 5.21 -4.57
N ALA A 39 21.75 5.36 -3.52
CA ALA A 39 21.71 4.47 -2.34
C ALA A 39 20.31 4.49 -1.66
N LYS A 40 19.67 5.66 -1.56
CA LYS A 40 18.31 5.78 -1.02
C LYS A 40 17.29 5.07 -1.93
N MET A 41 17.42 5.19 -3.24
CA MET A 41 16.55 4.49 -4.20
C MET A 41 16.73 2.96 -4.11
N ASP A 42 17.95 2.48 -3.98
CA ASP A 42 18.22 1.04 -3.84
C ASP A 42 17.71 0.50 -2.49
N TYR A 43 17.83 1.26 -1.41
CA TYR A 43 17.24 0.93 -0.12
C TYR A 43 15.70 0.82 -0.22
N LEU A 44 15.05 1.79 -0.87
CA LEU A 44 13.59 1.75 -1.07
C LEU A 44 13.16 0.60 -1.99
N ARG A 45 13.96 0.25 -3.01
CA ARG A 45 13.73 -0.94 -3.86
C ARG A 45 13.86 -2.23 -3.06
N ALA A 46 14.86 -2.32 -2.19
CA ALA A 46 15.04 -3.49 -1.32
C ALA A 46 13.90 -3.64 -0.32
N GLN A 47 13.41 -2.54 0.27
CA GLN A 47 12.21 -2.56 1.13
C GLN A 47 10.96 -3.02 0.37
N ASN A 48 10.77 -2.55 -0.88
CA ASN A 48 9.64 -2.99 -1.70
C ASN A 48 9.77 -4.46 -2.13
N ALA A 49 10.98 -4.96 -2.34
CA ALA A 49 11.23 -6.37 -2.67
C ALA A 49 10.99 -7.33 -1.49
N SER A 50 11.09 -6.83 -0.26
CA SER A 50 10.77 -7.60 0.95
C SER A 50 9.28 -7.58 1.33
N ASN A 51 8.47 -6.79 0.63
CA ASN A 51 7.03 -6.73 0.84
C ASN A 51 6.35 -7.83 -0.01
N PRO A 52 5.53 -8.73 0.57
CA PRO A 52 4.87 -9.82 -0.17
C PRO A 52 3.95 -9.34 -1.30
N THR A 53 3.56 -8.06 -1.29
CA THR A 53 2.82 -7.42 -2.39
C THR A 53 3.78 -6.77 -3.40
N THR A 54 4.50 -7.57 -4.18
CA THR A 54 5.33 -7.07 -5.29
C THR A 54 4.44 -6.72 -6.48
N PHE A 55 4.16 -5.44 -6.66
CA PHE A 55 3.48 -4.96 -7.88
C PHE A 55 4.48 -4.92 -9.04
N VAL A 56 4.16 -5.59 -10.12
CA VAL A 56 5.01 -5.64 -11.31
C VAL A 56 5.09 -4.26 -11.98
N THR A 57 3.97 -3.49 -11.98
CA THR A 57 3.90 -2.14 -12.56
C THR A 57 3.18 -1.14 -11.66
N ALA A 58 3.33 0.16 -11.95
CA ALA A 58 2.55 1.21 -11.29
C ALA A 58 1.05 1.07 -11.58
N ALA A 59 0.69 0.58 -12.76
CA ALA A 59 -0.70 0.33 -13.14
C ALA A 59 -1.32 -0.82 -12.33
N ASP A 60 -0.57 -1.89 -12.07
CA ASP A 60 -1.01 -3.00 -11.23
C ASP A 60 -1.26 -2.51 -9.80
N ARG A 61 -0.34 -1.75 -9.25
CA ARG A 61 -0.49 -1.16 -7.91
C ARG A 61 -1.75 -0.28 -7.80
N GLU A 62 -1.99 0.57 -8.79
CA GLU A 62 -3.18 1.43 -8.81
C GLU A 62 -4.47 0.61 -8.92
N ARG A 63 -4.46 -0.47 -9.70
CA ARG A 63 -5.57 -1.41 -9.82
C ARG A 63 -5.88 -2.08 -8.47
N GLU A 64 -4.87 -2.66 -7.82
CA GLU A 64 -5.02 -3.34 -6.54
C GLU A 64 -5.52 -2.39 -5.43
N LEU A 65 -5.00 -1.16 -5.40
CA LEU A 65 -5.47 -0.11 -4.50
C LEU A 65 -6.96 0.21 -4.71
N LYS A 66 -7.39 0.34 -5.96
CA LYS A 66 -8.80 0.59 -6.28
C LYS A 66 -9.70 -0.55 -5.84
N CYS A 67 -9.28 -1.80 -6.08
CA CYS A 67 -10.04 -2.97 -5.64
C CYS A 67 -10.19 -2.99 -4.12
N LEU A 68 -9.10 -2.78 -3.37
CA LEU A 68 -9.14 -2.74 -1.91
C LEU A 68 -10.01 -1.58 -1.40
N ALA A 69 -9.86 -0.39 -1.98
CA ALA A 69 -10.67 0.77 -1.61
C ALA A 69 -12.16 0.57 -1.87
N GLN A 70 -12.53 -0.08 -2.99
CA GLN A 70 -13.92 -0.45 -3.24
C GLN A 70 -14.45 -1.41 -2.19
N ASN A 71 -13.68 -2.43 -1.82
CA ASN A 71 -14.12 -3.37 -0.80
C ASN A 71 -14.32 -2.67 0.56
N ILE A 72 -13.37 -1.84 0.98
CA ILE A 72 -13.50 -1.03 2.22
C ILE A 72 -14.74 -0.14 2.15
N TYR A 73 -14.97 0.52 1.02
CA TYR A 73 -16.09 1.44 0.84
C TYR A 73 -17.46 0.74 1.02
N TYR A 74 -17.65 -0.43 0.42
CA TYR A 74 -18.93 -1.12 0.47
C TYR A 74 -19.15 -1.91 1.76
N GLU A 75 -18.09 -2.47 2.33
CA GLU A 75 -18.17 -3.30 3.53
C GLU A 75 -18.07 -2.47 4.82
N ALA A 76 -17.28 -1.41 4.83
CA ALA A 76 -16.93 -0.66 6.03
C ALA A 76 -16.93 0.86 5.85
N GLY A 77 -17.60 1.40 4.83
CA GLY A 77 -17.57 2.83 4.51
C GLY A 77 -17.99 3.76 5.65
N TYR A 78 -18.87 3.28 6.52
CA TYR A 78 -19.38 4.01 7.70
C TYR A 78 -18.73 3.58 9.03
N GLU A 79 -17.80 2.62 8.97
CA GLU A 79 -17.07 2.18 10.16
C GLU A 79 -15.98 3.20 10.55
N PRO A 80 -15.55 3.21 11.83
CA PRO A 80 -14.37 3.97 12.24
C PRO A 80 -13.11 3.46 11.50
N PHE A 81 -12.00 4.21 11.63
CA PHE A 81 -10.75 3.89 10.94
C PHE A 81 -10.30 2.44 11.15
N GLU A 82 -10.34 1.95 12.40
CA GLU A 82 -9.95 0.59 12.76
C GLU A 82 -10.85 -0.46 12.08
N GLY A 83 -12.15 -0.19 11.95
CA GLY A 83 -13.09 -1.07 11.24
C GLY A 83 -12.78 -1.17 9.75
N LYS A 84 -12.44 -0.05 9.11
CA LYS A 84 -11.98 -0.01 7.72
C LYS A 84 -10.67 -0.77 7.53
N VAL A 85 -9.70 -0.58 8.44
CA VAL A 85 -8.43 -1.32 8.45
C VAL A 85 -8.67 -2.81 8.62
N ALA A 86 -9.56 -3.21 9.53
CA ALA A 86 -9.86 -4.61 9.82
C ALA A 86 -10.40 -5.35 8.59
N VAL A 87 -11.34 -4.75 7.86
CA VAL A 87 -11.87 -5.30 6.59
C VAL A 87 -10.78 -5.40 5.53
N ALA A 88 -9.95 -4.37 5.39
CA ALA A 88 -8.82 -4.39 4.48
C ALA A 88 -7.82 -5.50 4.83
N GLN A 89 -7.50 -5.66 6.11
CA GLN A 89 -6.57 -6.68 6.60
C GLN A 89 -7.08 -8.09 6.33
N VAL A 90 -8.37 -8.38 6.51
CA VAL A 90 -8.94 -9.68 6.14
C VAL A 90 -8.75 -9.97 4.65
N THR A 91 -8.92 -8.97 3.78
CA THR A 91 -8.67 -9.14 2.34
C THR A 91 -7.22 -9.55 2.06
N LEU A 92 -6.25 -8.90 2.73
CA LEU A 92 -4.83 -9.24 2.56
C LEU A 92 -4.47 -10.59 3.21
N ASN A 93 -4.99 -10.90 4.40
CA ASN A 93 -4.79 -12.21 5.02
C ASN A 93 -5.27 -13.34 4.10
N ARG A 94 -6.41 -13.16 3.43
CA ARG A 94 -6.92 -14.13 2.44
C ARG A 94 -5.95 -14.29 1.29
N MET A 95 -5.52 -13.18 0.66
CA MET A 95 -4.54 -13.17 -0.42
C MET A 95 -3.25 -13.91 -0.03
N GLU A 96 -2.73 -13.65 1.18
CA GLU A 96 -1.49 -14.21 1.70
C GLU A 96 -1.63 -15.67 2.14
N SER A 97 -2.85 -16.18 2.36
CA SER A 97 -3.11 -17.52 2.91
C SER A 97 -2.87 -18.69 1.95
N GLY A 98 -2.79 -18.44 0.65
CA GLY A 98 -2.76 -19.46 -0.39
C GLY A 98 -4.07 -20.24 -0.59
N LYS A 99 -5.14 -19.89 0.15
CA LYS A 99 -6.49 -20.50 0.04
C LYS A 99 -7.44 -19.67 -0.84
N PHE A 100 -7.06 -18.48 -1.16
CA PHE A 100 -7.77 -17.50 -1.98
C PHE A 100 -6.88 -17.07 -3.13
N PRO A 101 -7.39 -16.28 -4.11
CA PRO A 101 -6.56 -15.68 -5.14
C PRO A 101 -5.37 -14.91 -4.55
N ASP A 102 -4.28 -14.87 -5.28
CA ASP A 102 -2.98 -14.30 -4.87
C ASP A 102 -2.85 -12.79 -5.14
N ASP A 103 -3.93 -12.13 -5.57
CA ASP A 103 -4.02 -10.68 -5.73
C ASP A 103 -5.30 -10.12 -5.08
N VAL A 104 -5.25 -8.83 -4.72
CA VAL A 104 -6.36 -8.16 -4.01
C VAL A 104 -7.62 -8.15 -4.86
N CYS A 105 -7.52 -7.81 -6.14
CA CYS A 105 -8.67 -7.78 -7.03
C CYS A 105 -9.29 -9.17 -7.18
N GLY A 106 -8.47 -10.20 -7.29
CA GLY A 106 -8.92 -11.60 -7.32
C GLY A 106 -9.72 -11.98 -6.09
N VAL A 107 -9.24 -11.63 -4.88
CA VAL A 107 -9.97 -11.86 -3.63
C VAL A 107 -11.27 -11.07 -3.58
N VAL A 108 -11.23 -9.77 -3.93
CA VAL A 108 -12.40 -8.88 -3.84
C VAL A 108 -13.50 -9.30 -4.80
N PHE A 109 -13.15 -9.69 -6.01
CA PHE A 109 -14.12 -10.06 -7.06
C PHE A 109 -14.33 -11.56 -7.21
N GLN A 110 -13.81 -12.36 -6.26
CA GLN A 110 -13.95 -13.81 -6.27
C GLN A 110 -15.42 -14.24 -6.35
N LYS A 111 -15.67 -15.20 -7.22
CA LYS A 111 -16.96 -15.87 -7.38
C LYS A 111 -16.79 -17.37 -7.24
N SER A 112 -17.76 -18.00 -6.60
CA SER A 112 -17.82 -19.45 -6.46
C SER A 112 -19.18 -19.93 -6.97
N ALA A 113 -19.21 -21.09 -7.60
CA ALA A 113 -20.45 -21.76 -7.97
C ALA A 113 -20.80 -22.77 -6.88
N ILE A 114 -21.93 -22.56 -6.21
CA ILE A 114 -22.42 -23.47 -5.16
C ILE A 114 -23.86 -23.87 -5.53
N TYR A 115 -24.08 -25.16 -5.74
CA TYR A 115 -25.38 -25.71 -6.16
C TYR A 115 -26.01 -24.98 -7.36
N GLY A 116 -25.18 -24.65 -8.38
CA GLY A 116 -25.64 -23.94 -9.59
C GLY A 116 -25.84 -22.43 -9.43
N ASN A 117 -25.70 -21.89 -8.23
CA ASN A 117 -25.78 -20.45 -7.97
C ASN A 117 -24.40 -19.80 -7.92
N THR A 118 -24.25 -18.61 -8.49
CA THR A 118 -23.04 -17.80 -8.35
C THR A 118 -23.09 -17.04 -7.03
N ILE A 119 -22.11 -17.28 -6.16
CA ILE A 119 -21.93 -16.57 -4.90
C ILE A 119 -20.66 -15.74 -4.98
N CYS A 120 -20.75 -14.45 -4.67
CA CYS A 120 -19.60 -13.56 -4.56
C CYS A 120 -19.00 -13.61 -3.15
N GLN A 121 -17.68 -13.50 -3.07
CA GLN A 121 -16.96 -13.43 -1.80
C GLN A 121 -17.44 -12.23 -0.97
N PHE A 122 -17.71 -11.10 -1.63
CA PHE A 122 -18.34 -9.93 -1.05
C PHE A 122 -19.69 -9.70 -1.75
N SER A 123 -20.78 -9.66 -0.96
CA SER A 123 -22.15 -9.66 -1.47
C SER A 123 -22.46 -8.46 -2.37
N TRP A 124 -21.90 -7.29 -2.06
CA TRP A 124 -22.10 -6.07 -2.85
C TRP A 124 -21.73 -6.22 -4.32
N TYR A 125 -20.76 -7.09 -4.62
CA TYR A 125 -20.31 -7.31 -6.00
C TYR A 125 -21.34 -8.06 -6.86
N CYS A 126 -22.12 -8.98 -6.27
CA CYS A 126 -23.14 -9.75 -6.99
C CYS A 126 -24.53 -9.12 -6.90
N SER A 127 -24.89 -8.48 -5.76
CA SER A 127 -26.27 -8.12 -5.47
C SER A 127 -26.81 -6.99 -6.33
N GLN A 128 -25.98 -6.01 -6.70
CA GLN A 128 -26.44 -4.85 -7.49
C GLN A 128 -25.34 -4.34 -8.42
N PRO A 129 -25.30 -4.81 -9.69
CA PRO A 129 -24.29 -4.35 -10.65
C PRO A 129 -24.24 -2.82 -10.86
N ALA A 130 -25.37 -2.13 -10.73
CA ALA A 130 -25.44 -0.67 -10.84
C ALA A 130 -24.74 0.06 -9.70
N LEU A 131 -24.62 -0.56 -8.50
CA LEU A 131 -23.97 0.04 -7.33
C LEU A 131 -22.45 -0.23 -7.27
N ARG A 132 -21.87 -0.86 -8.28
CA ARG A 132 -20.40 -1.14 -8.28
C ARG A 132 -19.56 0.14 -8.41
N LYS A 133 -20.17 1.28 -8.65
CA LYS A 133 -19.51 2.58 -8.71
C LYS A 133 -19.81 3.35 -7.41
N PRO A 134 -18.77 3.73 -6.62
CA PRO A 134 -18.96 4.54 -5.43
C PRO A 134 -19.74 5.83 -5.73
N THR A 135 -20.76 6.11 -4.95
CA THR A 135 -21.62 7.29 -5.11
C THR A 135 -21.24 8.44 -4.19
N ASN A 136 -20.49 8.16 -3.11
CA ASN A 136 -19.98 9.18 -2.18
C ASN A 136 -18.46 9.33 -2.34
N PRO A 137 -17.97 10.39 -3.04
CA PRO A 137 -16.55 10.59 -3.27
C PRO A 137 -15.73 10.79 -1.99
N ALA A 138 -16.28 11.44 -0.97
CA ALA A 138 -15.57 11.67 0.29
C ALA A 138 -15.29 10.34 1.01
N ALA A 139 -16.31 9.51 1.19
CA ALA A 139 -16.17 8.18 1.80
C ALA A 139 -15.26 7.26 0.97
N PHE A 140 -15.28 7.36 -0.35
CA PHE A 140 -14.37 6.60 -1.21
C PHE A 140 -12.92 7.08 -1.06
N ASN A 141 -12.68 8.38 -0.95
CA ASN A 141 -11.34 8.93 -0.71
C ASN A 141 -10.77 8.50 0.64
N GLU A 142 -11.59 8.44 1.68
CA GLU A 142 -11.20 7.86 2.98
C GLU A 142 -10.83 6.38 2.83
N SER A 143 -11.66 5.59 2.14
CA SER A 143 -11.39 4.18 1.87
C SER A 143 -10.09 3.99 1.07
N MET A 144 -9.81 4.87 0.11
CA MET A 144 -8.54 4.90 -0.64
C MET A 144 -7.34 5.23 0.26
N ALA A 145 -7.48 6.17 1.19
CA ALA A 145 -6.43 6.49 2.15
C ALA A 145 -6.11 5.29 3.06
N VAL A 146 -7.14 4.58 3.56
CA VAL A 146 -6.96 3.35 4.33
C VAL A 146 -6.32 2.25 3.48
N ALA A 147 -6.77 2.06 2.23
CA ALA A 147 -6.19 1.08 1.31
C ALA A 147 -4.69 1.32 1.10
N LYS A 148 -4.27 2.58 0.88
CA LYS A 148 -2.85 2.95 0.77
C LYS A 148 -2.07 2.59 2.03
N LYS A 149 -2.60 2.95 3.20
CA LYS A 149 -1.97 2.69 4.48
C LYS A 149 -1.78 1.19 4.74
N VAL A 150 -2.79 0.38 4.42
CA VAL A 150 -2.74 -1.07 4.63
C VAL A 150 -1.91 -1.79 3.57
N LEU A 151 -2.09 -1.46 2.29
CA LEU A 151 -1.47 -2.19 1.18
C LEU A 151 -0.03 -1.74 0.90
N LEU A 152 0.26 -0.43 0.98
CA LEU A 152 1.57 0.12 0.62
C LEU A 152 2.47 0.39 1.82
N GLU A 153 1.90 0.81 2.97
CA GLU A 153 2.66 1.12 4.16
C GLU A 153 2.75 -0.07 5.14
N GLY A 154 2.01 -1.15 4.85
CA GLY A 154 2.03 -2.37 5.67
C GLY A 154 1.34 -2.23 7.02
N PHE A 155 0.48 -1.22 7.22
CA PHE A 155 -0.22 -1.04 8.49
C PHE A 155 -1.16 -2.22 8.76
N ARG A 156 -1.10 -2.75 9.99
CA ARG A 156 -1.90 -3.90 10.45
C ARG A 156 -2.36 -3.67 11.89
N LEU A 157 -3.49 -4.27 12.23
CA LEU A 157 -3.97 -4.41 13.62
C LEU A 157 -3.46 -5.74 14.18
N ASP A 158 -2.70 -5.71 15.27
CA ASP A 158 -2.02 -6.89 15.82
C ASP A 158 -2.98 -8.04 16.16
N GLY A 159 -4.17 -7.72 16.68
CA GLY A 159 -5.18 -8.73 17.04
C GLY A 159 -5.86 -9.43 15.86
N LEU A 160 -5.56 -9.08 14.61
CA LEU A 160 -6.24 -9.58 13.41
C LEU A 160 -5.33 -10.36 12.46
N LYS A 161 -4.16 -10.80 12.91
CA LYS A 161 -3.19 -11.50 12.05
C LYS A 161 -3.79 -12.73 11.36
N ASP A 162 -4.66 -13.47 12.06
CA ASP A 162 -5.26 -14.70 11.56
C ASP A 162 -6.74 -14.52 11.14
N ALA A 163 -7.22 -13.28 11.06
CA ALA A 163 -8.60 -12.97 10.68
C ALA A 163 -8.84 -13.30 9.20
N MET A 164 -9.74 -14.24 8.95
CA MET A 164 -10.11 -14.71 7.61
C MET A 164 -11.57 -14.46 7.28
N TYR A 165 -12.42 -14.29 8.30
CA TYR A 165 -13.87 -14.14 8.15
C TYR A 165 -14.38 -13.05 9.08
N TYR A 166 -15.47 -12.42 8.70
CA TYR A 166 -16.22 -11.51 9.55
C TYR A 166 -17.69 -11.47 9.15
N HIS A 167 -18.50 -10.98 10.05
CA HIS A 167 -19.90 -10.63 9.80
C HIS A 167 -20.28 -9.43 10.65
N ALA A 168 -21.38 -8.77 10.29
CA ALA A 168 -21.93 -7.69 11.08
C ALA A 168 -22.49 -8.19 12.42
N ASP A 169 -22.44 -7.38 13.45
CA ASP A 169 -22.84 -7.70 14.84
C ASP A 169 -24.30 -8.17 14.98
N TYR A 170 -25.18 -7.80 14.04
CA TYR A 170 -26.59 -8.21 14.01
C TYR A 170 -26.85 -9.53 13.28
N VAL A 171 -25.80 -10.20 12.77
CA VAL A 171 -25.88 -11.52 12.13
C VAL A 171 -25.30 -12.57 13.07
N SER A 172 -25.83 -13.77 13.08
CA SER A 172 -25.35 -14.88 13.92
C SER A 172 -25.14 -16.16 13.09
N PRO A 173 -24.07 -16.23 12.29
CA PRO A 173 -23.80 -17.42 11.48
C PRO A 173 -23.31 -18.57 12.36
N LYS A 174 -23.75 -19.79 12.03
CA LYS A 174 -23.32 -21.03 12.73
C LYS A 174 -22.05 -21.61 12.06
N TRP A 175 -20.95 -20.86 12.07
CA TRP A 175 -19.72 -21.27 11.36
C TRP A 175 -18.82 -22.22 12.17
N GLY A 176 -18.98 -22.26 13.51
CA GLY A 176 -18.07 -23.03 14.38
C GLY A 176 -16.61 -22.55 14.31
N LYS A 177 -16.37 -21.31 13.93
CA LYS A 177 -15.05 -20.68 13.82
C LYS A 177 -14.66 -19.97 15.11
N GLU A 178 -13.35 -19.85 15.36
CA GLU A 178 -12.81 -19.17 16.52
C GLU A 178 -12.97 -17.65 16.36
N LYS A 179 -13.72 -17.03 17.27
CA LYS A 179 -13.83 -15.56 17.34
C LYS A 179 -12.54 -14.98 17.91
N ILE A 180 -11.98 -13.98 17.23
CA ILE A 180 -10.72 -13.34 17.63
C ILE A 180 -10.86 -11.87 18.01
N ALA A 181 -11.80 -11.12 17.41
CA ALA A 181 -11.99 -9.71 17.73
C ALA A 181 -13.41 -9.24 17.42
N THR A 182 -13.78 -8.12 18.04
CA THR A 182 -14.91 -7.27 17.62
C THR A 182 -14.39 -5.86 17.43
N ILE A 183 -14.55 -5.31 16.24
CA ILE A 183 -14.08 -3.94 15.87
C ILE A 183 -15.21 -3.24 15.12
N GLY A 184 -15.61 -2.09 15.60
CA GLY A 184 -16.80 -1.41 15.09
C GLY A 184 -18.02 -2.34 15.20
N ARG A 185 -18.75 -2.46 14.13
CA ARG A 185 -19.93 -3.34 14.03
C ARG A 185 -19.63 -4.69 13.38
N HIS A 186 -18.36 -5.11 13.35
CA HIS A 186 -17.94 -6.38 12.79
C HIS A 186 -17.31 -7.31 13.84
N ILE A 187 -17.63 -8.60 13.72
CA ILE A 187 -17.03 -9.68 14.52
C ILE A 187 -16.14 -10.50 13.60
N PHE A 188 -14.88 -10.63 13.98
CA PHE A 188 -13.81 -11.27 13.19
C PHE A 188 -13.46 -12.66 13.71
N TYR A 189 -13.16 -13.56 12.78
CA TYR A 189 -12.90 -14.97 13.06
C TYR A 189 -11.65 -15.45 12.32
N SER A 190 -10.92 -16.38 12.97
CA SER A 190 -9.85 -17.15 12.34
C SER A 190 -10.43 -18.28 11.48
N ASP A 191 -9.56 -18.95 10.71
CA ASP A 191 -9.93 -20.20 10.00
C ASP A 191 -9.91 -21.43 10.91
N ASN A 192 -9.44 -21.27 12.15
CA ASN A 192 -9.45 -22.33 13.15
C ASN A 192 -10.88 -22.63 13.60
N LYS A 193 -11.11 -23.88 14.02
CA LYS A 193 -12.35 -24.24 14.71
C LYS A 193 -12.35 -23.64 16.12
N ALA A 194 -13.51 -23.16 16.56
CA ALA A 194 -13.69 -22.79 17.96
C ALA A 194 -13.33 -23.98 18.86
N ARG A 195 -12.53 -23.77 19.88
CA ARG A 195 -12.29 -24.77 20.92
C ARG A 195 -13.55 -24.84 21.81
N ASN A 196 -14.17 -25.99 21.86
CA ASN A 196 -15.30 -26.26 22.78
C ASN A 196 -14.82 -26.28 24.22
#